data_0977d85fe0d225963262ab9d069d5717
#
_entry.id   0977d85fe0d225963262ab9d069d5717
#
_cell.length_a   1.000
_cell.length_b   1.000
_cell.length_c   1.000
_cell.angle_alpha   90.00
_cell.angle_beta   90.00
_cell.angle_gamma   90.00
#
_symmetry.space_group_name_H-M   'P 1'
#
loop_
_entity.id
_entity.type
_entity.pdbx_description
1 polymer ?
#
loop_
_entity_poly.entity_id
_entity_poly.type
_entity_poly.pdbx_seq_one_letter_code
_entity_poly.pdbx_strand_id
1 'polypeptide(L)'
;MASRSNRLDPPGGPANVWPVQTGSETDVLKLMLAFQRLEMVRLASDLTDAQARWRPHADANSIAELVSHLVWVERWWFESVFAGGPDLSADPRWPGFVAADNRSMSDLISTYTSAWQRSNDVWDGASLDDEVRTDHGPTSLRWIVVHMIEETARHAGHADITRQLIDGFRAS
;
A
#
# COMPACT_ATOMS: atom_id res chain seq x y z
N MET A 1 5.58 -17.90 -29.66
CA MET A 1 4.71 -17.50 -28.54
C MET A 1 5.27 -16.23 -27.95
N ALA A 2 4.58 -15.12 -28.14
CA ALA A 2 5.07 -13.81 -27.71
C ALA A 2 4.79 -13.63 -26.23
N SER A 3 5.84 -13.38 -25.43
CA SER A 3 5.76 -12.97 -24.03
C SER A 3 4.95 -11.68 -23.94
N ARG A 4 3.75 -11.73 -23.37
CA ARG A 4 3.01 -10.52 -23.02
C ARG A 4 3.72 -9.90 -21.82
N SER A 5 4.29 -8.74 -22.04
CA SER A 5 4.83 -7.87 -21.00
C SER A 5 3.70 -7.54 -20.01
N ASN A 6 3.82 -8.02 -18.77
CA ASN A 6 2.87 -7.78 -17.69
C ASN A 6 3.13 -6.38 -17.08
N ARG A 7 2.99 -5.33 -17.89
CA ARG A 7 2.97 -3.95 -17.38
C ARG A 7 1.56 -3.66 -16.89
N LEU A 8 1.42 -3.45 -15.59
CA LEU A 8 0.26 -2.79 -15.03
C LEU A 8 0.26 -1.36 -15.56
N ASP A 9 -0.76 -0.99 -16.30
CA ASP A 9 -0.92 0.37 -16.80
C ASP A 9 -1.03 1.36 -15.61
N PRO A 10 -0.50 2.58 -15.76
CA PRO A 10 -0.60 3.59 -14.71
C PRO A 10 -2.06 3.99 -14.45
N PRO A 11 -2.36 4.59 -13.27
CA PRO A 11 -3.70 4.95 -12.85
C PRO A 11 -4.41 5.81 -13.92
N GLY A 12 -5.50 5.28 -14.48
CA GLY A 12 -6.27 5.85 -15.60
C GLY A 12 -6.92 4.78 -16.48
N GLY A 13 -6.65 3.50 -16.21
CA GLY A 13 -7.33 2.38 -16.87
C GLY A 13 -8.81 2.29 -16.45
N PRO A 14 -9.65 1.60 -17.26
CA PRO A 14 -11.08 1.49 -17.00
C PRO A 14 -11.34 0.92 -15.59
N ALA A 15 -12.23 1.57 -14.85
CA ALA A 15 -12.78 1.08 -13.59
C ALA A 15 -13.31 -0.34 -13.81
N ASN A 16 -12.91 -1.32 -12.96
CA ASN A 16 -13.29 -2.73 -12.97
C ASN A 16 -12.38 -3.73 -13.71
N VAL A 17 -11.07 -3.51 -13.74
CA VAL A 17 -10.16 -4.62 -14.12
C VAL A 17 -9.79 -5.40 -12.86
N TRP A 18 -10.45 -6.53 -12.63
CA TRP A 18 -10.02 -7.49 -11.61
C TRP A 18 -8.62 -8.00 -11.93
N PRO A 19 -7.77 -8.23 -10.92
CA PRO A 19 -6.46 -8.82 -11.14
C PRO A 19 -6.60 -10.20 -11.82
N VAL A 20 -5.58 -10.59 -12.59
CA VAL A 20 -5.52 -11.90 -13.22
C VAL A 20 -5.69 -12.99 -12.16
N GLN A 21 -6.68 -13.87 -12.35
CA GLN A 21 -7.08 -14.86 -11.34
C GLN A 21 -6.36 -16.20 -11.49
N THR A 22 -5.47 -16.32 -12.48
CA THR A 22 -4.71 -17.55 -12.77
C THR A 22 -3.24 -17.23 -12.99
N GLY A 23 -2.36 -18.15 -12.58
CA GLY A 23 -0.92 -17.99 -12.71
C GLY A 23 -0.19 -18.75 -11.60
N SER A 24 1.09 -18.51 -11.45
CA SER A 24 1.81 -18.98 -10.27
C SER A 24 1.32 -18.27 -9.00
N GLU A 25 1.51 -18.88 -7.84
CA GLU A 25 1.19 -18.23 -6.55
C GLU A 25 1.81 -16.85 -6.45
N THR A 26 3.09 -16.72 -6.82
CA THR A 26 3.81 -15.43 -6.81
C THR A 26 3.13 -14.39 -7.69
N ASP A 27 2.71 -14.77 -8.91
CA ASP A 27 2.04 -13.83 -9.82
C ASP A 27 0.69 -13.36 -9.25
N VAL A 28 -0.09 -14.29 -8.71
CA VAL A 28 -1.39 -13.97 -8.11
C VAL A 28 -1.21 -13.03 -6.91
N LEU A 29 -0.27 -13.31 -6.02
CA LEU A 29 -0.01 -12.46 -4.85
C LEU A 29 0.50 -11.06 -5.26
N LYS A 30 1.40 -10.97 -6.24
CA LYS A 30 1.88 -9.68 -6.78
C LYS A 30 0.73 -8.85 -7.34
N LEU A 31 -0.13 -9.47 -8.14
CA LEU A 31 -1.26 -8.78 -8.75
C LEU A 31 -2.31 -8.35 -7.72
N MET A 32 -2.58 -9.19 -6.70
CA MET A 32 -3.50 -8.84 -5.63
C MET A 32 -2.99 -7.65 -4.81
N LEU A 33 -1.71 -7.66 -4.43
CA LEU A 33 -1.14 -6.53 -3.69
C LEU A 33 -1.11 -5.25 -4.54
N ALA A 34 -0.72 -5.35 -5.81
CA ALA A 34 -0.74 -4.22 -6.74
C ALA A 34 -2.15 -3.63 -6.91
N PHE A 35 -3.17 -4.50 -6.99
CA PHE A 35 -4.58 -4.07 -7.06
C PHE A 35 -4.98 -3.26 -5.83
N GLN A 36 -4.68 -3.74 -4.61
CA GLN A 36 -5.02 -3.01 -3.38
C GLN A 36 -4.30 -1.65 -3.29
N ARG A 37 -3.03 -1.60 -3.70
CA ARG A 37 -2.24 -0.35 -3.74
C ARG A 37 -2.85 0.67 -4.71
N LEU A 38 -3.27 0.22 -5.89
CA LEU A 38 -3.92 1.07 -6.89
C LEU A 38 -5.29 1.57 -6.40
N GLU A 39 -6.07 0.73 -5.71
CA GLU A 39 -7.33 1.15 -5.10
C GLU A 39 -7.10 2.26 -4.07
N MET A 40 -6.10 2.13 -3.20
CA MET A 40 -5.75 3.18 -2.25
C MET A 40 -5.36 4.49 -2.94
N VAL A 41 -4.54 4.43 -4.00
CA VAL A 41 -4.18 5.61 -4.80
C VAL A 41 -5.42 6.24 -5.43
N ARG A 42 -6.32 5.44 -6.01
CA ARG A 42 -7.57 5.93 -6.62
C ARG A 42 -8.46 6.67 -5.61
N LEU A 43 -8.59 6.12 -4.41
CA LEU A 43 -9.35 6.74 -3.33
C LEU A 43 -8.73 8.05 -2.82
N ALA A 44 -7.43 8.17 -2.90
CA ALA A 44 -6.67 9.34 -2.47
C ALA A 44 -6.53 10.42 -3.56
N SER A 45 -6.72 10.04 -4.84
CA SER A 45 -6.57 10.96 -5.97
C SER A 45 -7.69 12.00 -6.04
N ASP A 46 -7.39 13.14 -6.67
CA ASP A 46 -8.34 14.24 -6.92
C ASP A 46 -8.93 14.90 -5.66
N LEU A 47 -8.38 14.61 -4.48
CA LEU A 47 -8.70 15.30 -3.25
C LEU A 47 -7.83 16.56 -3.11
N THR A 48 -8.46 17.65 -2.68
CA THR A 48 -7.70 18.79 -2.14
C THR A 48 -7.01 18.38 -0.84
N ASP A 49 -5.92 19.08 -0.48
CA ASP A 49 -5.21 18.80 0.77
C ASP A 49 -6.11 18.92 2.01
N ALA A 50 -7.09 19.84 1.99
CA ALA A 50 -8.06 19.98 3.06
C ALA A 50 -9.01 18.78 3.15
N GLN A 51 -9.50 18.28 2.02
CA GLN A 51 -10.34 17.08 1.96
C GLN A 51 -9.56 15.84 2.40
N ALA A 52 -8.31 15.69 1.94
CA ALA A 52 -7.48 14.54 2.30
C ALA A 52 -7.17 14.46 3.81
N ARG A 53 -7.14 15.61 4.51
CA ARG A 53 -6.91 15.71 5.96
C ARG A 53 -8.19 15.73 6.79
N TRP A 54 -9.35 15.76 6.14
CA TRP A 54 -10.61 15.70 6.85
C TRP A 54 -10.79 14.32 7.52
N ARG A 55 -11.31 14.33 8.74
CA ARG A 55 -11.59 13.13 9.52
C ARG A 55 -13.11 12.99 9.74
N PRO A 56 -13.68 11.80 9.52
CA PRO A 56 -15.11 11.58 9.77
C PRO A 56 -15.46 11.67 11.27
N HIS A 57 -14.49 11.43 12.14
CA HIS A 57 -14.60 11.54 13.60
C HIS A 57 -13.25 11.95 14.18
N ALA A 58 -13.23 12.50 15.41
CA ALA A 58 -12.01 12.96 16.06
C ALA A 58 -10.94 11.86 16.22
N ASP A 59 -11.39 10.62 16.46
CA ASP A 59 -10.52 9.45 16.64
C ASP A 59 -10.31 8.63 15.35
N ALA A 60 -10.88 9.07 14.23
CA ALA A 60 -10.70 8.40 12.95
C ALA A 60 -9.49 8.96 12.20
N ASN A 61 -8.88 8.14 11.36
CA ASN A 61 -7.81 8.58 10.47
C ASN A 61 -8.37 9.27 9.23
N SER A 62 -7.70 10.31 8.78
CA SER A 62 -7.91 10.92 7.48
C SER A 62 -7.27 10.07 6.36
N ILE A 63 -7.67 10.29 5.11
CA ILE A 63 -7.06 9.61 3.95
C ILE A 63 -5.56 9.89 3.87
N ALA A 64 -5.13 11.12 4.15
CA ALA A 64 -3.71 11.48 4.19
C ALA A 64 -2.91 10.67 5.23
N GLU A 65 -3.49 10.43 6.41
CA GLU A 65 -2.88 9.61 7.45
C GLU A 65 -2.82 8.13 7.07
N LEU A 66 -3.86 7.61 6.43
CA LEU A 66 -3.87 6.23 5.93
C LEU A 66 -2.80 6.01 4.86
N VAL A 67 -2.64 6.94 3.89
CA VAL A 67 -1.56 6.85 2.90
C VAL A 67 -0.19 6.98 3.55
N SER A 68 -0.02 7.91 4.51
CA SER A 68 1.24 8.05 5.25
C SER A 68 1.61 6.77 6.00
N HIS A 69 0.63 6.13 6.66
CA HIS A 69 0.83 4.86 7.33
C HIS A 69 1.26 3.76 6.35
N LEU A 70 0.58 3.63 5.21
CA LEU A 70 0.94 2.63 4.20
C LEU A 70 2.35 2.82 3.63
N VAL A 71 2.86 4.05 3.52
CA VAL A 71 4.29 4.29 3.20
C VAL A 71 5.20 3.63 4.23
N TRP A 72 4.86 3.77 5.53
CA TRP A 72 5.66 3.22 6.62
C TRP A 72 5.63 1.70 6.65
N VAL A 73 4.46 1.07 6.54
CA VAL A 73 4.35 -0.39 6.60
C VAL A 73 4.98 -1.08 5.40
N GLU A 74 4.89 -0.49 4.19
CA GLU A 74 5.62 -0.97 3.01
C GLU A 74 7.12 -1.03 3.28
N ARG A 75 7.69 0.10 3.70
CA ARG A 75 9.12 0.20 3.97
C ARG A 75 9.55 -0.68 5.15
N TRP A 76 8.75 -0.73 6.19
CA TRP A 76 9.09 -1.51 7.37
C TRP A 76 9.15 -3.01 7.07
N TRP A 77 8.12 -3.55 6.43
CA TRP A 77 8.07 -4.98 6.12
C TRP A 77 9.11 -5.41 5.09
N PHE A 78 9.27 -4.67 4.01
CA PHE A 78 10.17 -5.08 2.92
C PHE A 78 11.59 -4.58 3.12
N GLU A 79 11.79 -3.29 3.44
CA GLU A 79 13.14 -2.73 3.56
C GLU A 79 13.79 -3.07 4.91
N SER A 80 13.07 -2.89 6.05
CA SER A 80 13.64 -3.12 7.38
C SER A 80 13.61 -4.58 7.79
N VAL A 81 12.44 -5.21 7.78
CA VAL A 81 12.27 -6.58 8.31
C VAL A 81 12.83 -7.59 7.33
N PHE A 82 12.38 -7.60 6.08
CA PHE A 82 12.77 -8.65 5.14
C PHE A 82 14.18 -8.46 4.58
N ALA A 83 14.53 -7.26 4.12
CA ALA A 83 15.85 -6.98 3.55
C ALA A 83 16.94 -6.67 4.61
N GLY A 84 16.60 -6.61 5.91
CA GLY A 84 17.56 -6.34 6.98
C GLY A 84 18.11 -4.91 6.99
N GLY A 85 17.35 -3.96 6.45
CA GLY A 85 17.71 -2.54 6.44
C GLY A 85 17.55 -1.86 7.80
N PRO A 86 17.65 -0.52 7.86
CA PRO A 86 17.50 0.23 9.11
C PRO A 86 16.17 -0.01 9.78
N ASP A 87 16.17 -0.11 11.10
CA ASP A 87 14.94 -0.26 11.89
C ASP A 87 14.11 1.03 11.86
N LEU A 88 13.05 1.02 11.08
CA LEU A 88 12.12 2.14 10.96
C LEU A 88 11.16 2.27 12.15
N SER A 89 11.01 1.24 12.98
CA SER A 89 10.15 1.29 14.17
C SER A 89 10.71 2.23 15.25
N ALA A 90 12.01 2.52 15.19
CA ALA A 90 12.67 3.49 16.07
C ALA A 90 12.37 4.97 15.73
N ASP A 91 11.77 5.25 14.56
CA ASP A 91 11.38 6.61 14.17
C ASP A 91 10.17 7.06 15.01
N PRO A 92 10.21 8.25 15.66
CA PRO A 92 9.08 8.77 16.46
C PRO A 92 7.77 8.90 15.68
N ARG A 93 7.82 8.90 14.34
CA ARG A 93 6.64 8.96 13.47
C ARG A 93 6.00 7.60 13.24
N TRP A 94 6.64 6.52 13.67
CA TRP A 94 6.06 5.18 13.61
C TRP A 94 4.80 5.08 14.47
N PRO A 95 3.71 4.42 14.04
CA PRO A 95 3.50 3.69 12.77
C PRO A 95 2.99 4.55 11.60
N GLY A 96 3.25 5.82 11.56
CA GLY A 96 3.00 6.68 10.41
C GLY A 96 1.59 7.24 10.26
N PHE A 97 0.68 7.03 11.22
CA PHE A 97 -0.63 7.72 11.27
C PHE A 97 -0.52 9.20 11.67
N VAL A 98 0.63 9.78 11.52
CA VAL A 98 0.80 11.21 11.65
C VAL A 98 0.55 11.78 10.27
N ALA A 99 -0.49 12.61 10.13
CA ALA A 99 -0.67 13.39 8.92
C ALA A 99 0.64 14.10 8.68
N ALA A 100 1.41 13.54 7.77
CA ALA A 100 2.77 13.94 7.58
C ALA A 100 2.76 15.39 7.14
N ASP A 101 2.94 16.24 8.10
CA ASP A 101 3.33 17.61 7.93
C ASP A 101 2.53 18.37 6.84
N ASN A 102 3.10 19.39 6.28
CA ASN A 102 2.54 20.23 5.21
C ASN A 102 2.71 19.62 3.80
N ARG A 103 2.93 18.29 3.65
CA ARG A 103 3.03 17.65 2.34
C ARG A 103 1.69 17.64 1.64
N SER A 104 1.69 17.91 0.35
CA SER A 104 0.48 17.78 -0.48
C SER A 104 0.04 16.31 -0.59
N MET A 105 -1.24 16.07 -0.91
CA MET A 105 -1.71 14.72 -1.19
C MET A 105 -0.99 14.09 -2.38
N SER A 106 -0.65 14.88 -3.39
CA SER A 106 0.16 14.45 -4.53
C SER A 106 1.54 13.94 -4.10
N ASP A 107 2.22 14.64 -3.18
CA ASP A 107 3.52 14.21 -2.65
C ASP A 107 3.42 12.92 -1.83
N LEU A 108 2.33 12.76 -1.06
CA LEU A 108 2.07 11.53 -0.31
C LEU A 108 1.85 10.33 -1.24
N ILE A 109 1.05 10.48 -2.29
CA ILE A 109 0.82 9.46 -3.30
C ILE A 109 2.13 9.09 -4.02
N SER A 110 2.94 10.10 -4.42
CA SER A 110 4.24 9.86 -5.05
C SER A 110 5.20 9.10 -4.12
N THR A 111 5.21 9.46 -2.84
CA THR A 111 6.03 8.77 -1.82
C THR A 111 5.56 7.32 -1.64
N TYR A 112 4.25 7.07 -1.59
CA TYR A 112 3.68 5.74 -1.49
C TYR A 112 4.02 4.89 -2.71
N THR A 113 3.84 5.43 -3.92
CA THR A 113 4.20 4.75 -5.17
C THR A 113 5.68 4.38 -5.20
N SER A 114 6.55 5.29 -4.75
CA SER A 114 8.00 5.01 -4.67
C SER A 114 8.34 3.95 -3.61
N ALA A 115 7.62 3.91 -2.49
CA ALA A 115 7.81 2.89 -1.46
C ALA A 115 7.46 1.49 -1.99
N TRP A 116 6.30 1.32 -2.61
CA TRP A 116 5.93 0.02 -3.16
C TRP A 116 6.81 -0.46 -4.31
N GLN A 117 7.39 0.46 -5.11
CA GLN A 117 8.36 0.07 -6.13
C GLN A 117 9.60 -0.57 -5.50
N ARG A 118 10.14 0.03 -4.43
CA ARG A 118 11.26 -0.56 -3.68
C ARG A 118 10.88 -1.90 -3.04
N SER A 119 9.66 -2.03 -2.53
CA SER A 119 9.14 -3.30 -2.03
C SER A 119 9.12 -4.38 -3.12
N ASN A 120 8.71 -4.01 -4.35
CA ASN A 120 8.75 -4.93 -5.48
C ASN A 120 10.18 -5.34 -5.84
N ASP A 121 11.14 -4.42 -5.83
CA ASP A 121 12.56 -4.72 -6.11
C ASP A 121 13.13 -5.72 -5.09
N VAL A 122 12.75 -5.59 -3.80
CA VAL A 122 13.13 -6.55 -2.74
C VAL A 122 12.51 -7.92 -3.02
N TRP A 123 11.26 -7.97 -3.42
CA TRP A 123 10.55 -9.22 -3.67
C TRP A 123 11.01 -9.92 -4.95
N ASP A 124 11.33 -9.18 -6.02
CA ASP A 124 11.68 -9.76 -7.33
C ASP A 124 12.91 -10.67 -7.28
N GLY A 125 13.78 -10.50 -6.30
CA GLY A 125 14.96 -11.33 -6.08
C GLY A 125 14.80 -12.49 -5.08
N ALA A 126 13.60 -12.69 -4.50
CA ALA A 126 13.40 -13.57 -3.37
C ALA A 126 12.34 -14.66 -3.64
N SER A 127 12.42 -15.76 -2.88
CA SER A 127 11.41 -16.82 -2.83
C SER A 127 10.34 -16.48 -1.80
N LEU A 128 9.09 -16.86 -2.05
CA LEU A 128 8.01 -16.76 -1.05
C LEU A 128 8.32 -17.57 0.23
N ASP A 129 9.18 -18.60 0.12
CA ASP A 129 9.60 -19.43 1.24
C ASP A 129 10.84 -18.90 1.98
N ASP A 130 11.44 -17.81 1.51
CA ASP A 130 12.54 -17.18 2.24
C ASP A 130 12.04 -16.62 3.57
N GLU A 131 12.78 -16.90 4.63
CA GLU A 131 12.40 -16.55 6.01
C GLU A 131 13.37 -15.54 6.60
N VAL A 132 12.81 -14.64 7.40
CA VAL A 132 13.54 -13.75 8.30
C VAL A 132 13.12 -13.99 9.74
N ARG A 133 14.00 -13.70 10.68
CA ARG A 133 13.67 -13.81 12.11
C ARG A 133 13.16 -12.47 12.62
N THR A 134 11.97 -12.50 13.20
CA THR A 134 11.37 -11.37 13.91
C THR A 134 11.23 -11.69 15.41
N ASP A 135 10.83 -10.73 16.21
CA ASP A 135 10.53 -10.92 17.64
C ASP A 135 9.37 -11.92 17.88
N HIS A 136 8.54 -12.14 16.86
CA HIS A 136 7.44 -13.11 16.88
C HIS A 136 7.83 -14.48 16.32
N GLY A 137 9.10 -14.69 15.95
CA GLY A 137 9.62 -15.92 15.37
C GLY A 137 9.94 -15.81 13.88
N PRO A 138 10.18 -16.96 13.20
CA PRO A 138 10.43 -16.96 11.77
C PRO A 138 9.20 -16.50 10.99
N THR A 139 9.43 -15.60 10.03
CA THR A 139 8.39 -14.99 9.20
C THR A 139 8.80 -15.12 7.74
N SER A 140 7.99 -15.78 6.92
CA SER A 140 8.28 -15.94 5.48
C SER A 140 7.86 -14.71 4.68
N LEU A 141 8.48 -14.54 3.50
CA LEU A 141 8.05 -13.51 2.55
C LEU A 141 6.58 -13.69 2.16
N ARG A 142 6.11 -14.95 2.00
CA ARG A 142 4.70 -15.25 1.75
C ARG A 142 3.78 -14.64 2.80
N TRP A 143 4.13 -14.80 4.09
CA TRP A 143 3.35 -14.23 5.18
C TRP A 143 3.33 -12.69 5.10
N ILE A 144 4.48 -12.07 4.86
CA ILE A 144 4.59 -10.61 4.72
C ILE A 144 3.68 -10.10 3.60
N VAL A 145 3.73 -10.75 2.44
CA VAL A 145 2.91 -10.34 1.28
C VAL A 145 1.41 -10.49 1.55
N VAL A 146 0.99 -11.61 2.14
CA VAL A 146 -0.42 -11.83 2.52
C VAL A 146 -0.87 -10.79 3.55
N HIS A 147 -0.03 -10.50 4.55
CA HIS A 147 -0.28 -9.45 5.52
C HIS A 147 -0.42 -8.08 4.85
N MET A 148 0.46 -7.74 3.91
CA MET A 148 0.40 -6.46 3.19
C MET A 148 -0.85 -6.33 2.30
N ILE A 149 -1.34 -7.43 1.72
CA ILE A 149 -2.62 -7.44 0.99
C ILE A 149 -3.77 -7.11 1.96
N GLU A 150 -3.80 -7.79 3.11
CA GLU A 150 -4.83 -7.59 4.13
C GLU A 150 -4.79 -6.16 4.71
N GLU A 151 -3.61 -5.69 5.07
CA GLU A 151 -3.38 -4.37 5.64
C GLU A 151 -3.80 -3.25 4.67
N THR A 152 -3.35 -3.34 3.41
CA THR A 152 -3.70 -2.35 2.39
C THR A 152 -5.21 -2.37 2.08
N ALA A 153 -5.83 -3.56 1.98
CA ALA A 153 -7.26 -3.69 1.74
C ALA A 153 -8.09 -3.11 2.90
N ARG A 154 -7.68 -3.35 4.16
CA ARG A 154 -8.32 -2.79 5.35
C ARG A 154 -8.33 -1.26 5.30
N HIS A 155 -7.18 -0.66 5.01
CA HIS A 155 -7.04 0.79 4.95
C HIS A 155 -7.71 1.40 3.71
N ALA A 156 -7.74 0.70 2.59
CA ALA A 156 -8.53 1.11 1.42
C ALA A 156 -10.04 1.13 1.75
N GLY A 157 -10.54 0.15 2.51
CA GLY A 157 -11.94 0.16 2.98
C GLY A 157 -12.26 1.35 3.90
N HIS A 158 -11.35 1.72 4.82
CA HIS A 158 -11.51 2.93 5.63
C HIS A 158 -11.49 4.19 4.78
N ALA A 159 -10.59 4.28 3.80
CA ALA A 159 -10.50 5.39 2.87
C ALA A 159 -11.74 5.51 1.98
N ASP A 160 -12.31 4.38 1.52
CA ASP A 160 -13.54 4.36 0.71
C ASP A 160 -14.73 4.97 1.45
N ILE A 161 -14.97 4.54 2.70
CA ILE A 161 -16.03 5.12 3.53
C ILE A 161 -15.78 6.62 3.76
N THR A 162 -14.55 7.02 4.07
CA THR A 162 -14.19 8.41 4.29
C THR A 162 -14.39 9.23 3.03
N ARG A 163 -14.00 8.71 1.86
CA ARG A 163 -14.17 9.36 0.56
C ARG A 163 -15.64 9.58 0.20
N GLN A 164 -16.49 8.57 0.44
CA GLN A 164 -17.94 8.70 0.23
C GLN A 164 -18.55 9.84 1.06
N LEU A 165 -18.06 10.05 2.29
CA LEU A 165 -18.51 11.13 3.16
C LEU A 165 -18.01 12.51 2.72
N ILE A 166 -16.86 12.59 2.05
CA ILE A 166 -16.29 13.84 1.55
C ILE A 166 -17.03 14.35 0.31
N ASP A 167 -17.22 13.50 -0.70
CA ASP A 167 -17.71 13.93 -2.02
C ASP A 167 -18.66 12.95 -2.71
N GLY A 168 -19.09 11.89 -2.03
CA GLY A 168 -20.00 10.89 -2.59
C GLY A 168 -19.36 9.92 -3.59
N PHE A 169 -18.03 9.99 -3.79
CA PHE A 169 -17.30 9.06 -4.63
C PHE A 169 -17.49 7.63 -4.15
N ARG A 170 -17.64 6.68 -5.07
CA ARG A 170 -17.75 5.25 -4.77
C ARG A 170 -16.71 4.48 -5.56
N ALA A 171 -15.95 3.67 -4.85
CA ALA A 171 -15.16 2.62 -5.42
C ALA A 171 -16.13 1.55 -5.95
N SER A 172 -16.36 1.48 -7.24
CA SER A 172 -17.26 0.51 -7.89
C SER A 172 -16.47 -0.67 -8.44
#